data_c831c84905b34addb55da35da13b3e9c
#
_entry.id   c831c84905b34addb55da35da13b3e9c
#
_cell.length_a   1.000
_cell.length_b   1.000
_cell.length_c   1.000
_cell.angle_alpha   90.00
_cell.angle_beta   90.00
_cell.angle_gamma   90.00
#
_symmetry.space_group_name_H-M   'P 1'
#
loop_
_entity.id
_entity.type
_entity.pdbx_description
1 polymer ?
#
loop_
_entity_poly.entity_id
_entity_poly.type
_entity_poly.pdbx_seq_one_letter_code
_entity_poly.pdbx_strand_id
1 'polypeptide(L)'
;MDKGFPQKKVLSLVLCVAVMLSVMVMGAGAAFSDQDKIENTEAVDACIALNIIGGYEDGSYHPERNIKRSEITKMICVALNGGKEPNLAVPATPTFSDVRGSADAWAEKYIES
;
A
#
# COMPACT_ATOMS: atom_id res chain seq x y z
N MET A 1 17.94 -46.75 -14.90
CA MET A 1 18.28 -46.34 -13.54
C MET A 1 18.77 -44.90 -13.51
N ASP A 2 18.33 -44.21 -12.56
CA ASP A 2 18.75 -42.84 -12.41
C ASP A 2 20.20 -42.80 -11.93
N LYS A 3 21.04 -42.13 -12.71
CA LYS A 3 22.46 -41.99 -12.43
C LYS A 3 22.84 -40.58 -12.05
N GLY A 4 21.92 -39.66 -12.25
CA GLY A 4 22.16 -38.26 -11.99
C GLY A 4 21.48 -37.79 -10.73
N PHE A 5 21.15 -36.50 -10.73
CA PHE A 5 20.43 -35.90 -9.64
C PHE A 5 19.02 -36.47 -9.54
N PRO A 6 18.55 -36.77 -8.34
CA PRO A 6 17.16 -37.16 -8.15
C PRO A 6 16.26 -36.03 -8.65
N GLN A 7 15.30 -36.33 -9.48
CA GLN A 7 14.37 -35.34 -10.03
C GLN A 7 13.66 -34.54 -8.94
N LYS A 8 13.37 -35.19 -7.80
CA LYS A 8 12.74 -34.52 -6.65
C LYS A 8 13.60 -33.41 -6.06
N LYS A 9 14.92 -33.63 -5.96
CA LYS A 9 15.84 -32.62 -5.45
C LYS A 9 16.00 -31.45 -6.42
N VAL A 10 16.08 -31.72 -7.71
CA VAL A 10 16.17 -30.72 -8.75
C VAL A 10 14.90 -29.90 -8.79
N LEU A 11 13.74 -30.53 -8.74
CA LEU A 11 12.44 -29.87 -8.72
C LEU A 11 12.30 -28.97 -7.50
N SER A 12 12.71 -29.44 -6.32
CA SER A 12 12.68 -28.65 -5.09
C SER A 12 13.58 -27.42 -5.18
N LEU A 13 14.78 -27.57 -5.75
CA LEU A 13 15.70 -26.46 -5.94
C LEU A 13 15.13 -25.41 -6.89
N VAL A 14 14.58 -25.84 -8.02
CA VAL A 14 13.95 -24.94 -9.00
C VAL A 14 12.77 -24.19 -8.39
N LEU A 15 11.96 -24.90 -7.60
CA LEU A 15 10.82 -24.30 -6.91
C LEU A 15 11.26 -23.25 -5.89
N CYS A 16 12.30 -23.53 -5.11
CA CYS A 16 12.86 -22.57 -4.16
C CYS A 16 13.38 -21.31 -4.86
N VAL A 17 14.11 -21.46 -5.96
CA VAL A 17 14.61 -20.34 -6.75
C VAL A 17 13.44 -19.52 -7.33
N ALA A 18 12.43 -20.19 -7.86
CA ALA A 18 11.24 -19.53 -8.39
C ALA A 18 10.50 -18.71 -7.33
N VAL A 19 10.35 -19.25 -6.12
CA VAL A 19 9.73 -18.54 -4.99
C VAL A 19 10.55 -17.32 -4.58
N MET A 20 11.86 -17.46 -4.48
CA MET A 20 12.74 -16.34 -4.16
C MET A 20 12.67 -15.23 -5.20
N LEU A 21 12.68 -15.59 -6.48
CA LEU A 21 12.53 -14.62 -7.57
C LEU A 21 11.17 -13.93 -7.54
N SER A 22 10.11 -14.66 -7.21
CA SER A 22 8.77 -14.10 -7.07
C SER A 22 8.70 -13.04 -5.98
N VAL A 23 9.32 -13.30 -4.83
CA VAL A 23 9.38 -12.35 -3.72
C VAL A 23 10.16 -11.09 -4.14
N MET A 24 11.28 -11.25 -4.83
CA MET A 24 12.06 -10.11 -5.32
C MET A 24 11.28 -9.29 -6.35
N VAL A 25 10.56 -9.94 -7.25
CA VAL A 25 9.73 -9.26 -8.25
C VAL A 25 8.59 -8.50 -7.58
N MET A 26 7.97 -9.07 -6.56
CA MET A 26 6.90 -8.38 -5.82
C MET A 26 7.43 -7.13 -5.12
N GLY A 27 8.63 -7.19 -4.53
CA GLY A 27 9.26 -6.03 -3.94
C GLY A 27 9.57 -4.94 -4.97
N ALA A 28 10.02 -5.32 -6.16
CA ALA A 28 10.31 -4.39 -7.24
C ALA A 28 9.02 -3.86 -7.89
N GLY A 29 7.94 -4.66 -7.92
CA GLY A 29 6.66 -4.29 -8.52
C GLY A 29 5.89 -3.20 -7.79
N ALA A 30 6.32 -2.84 -6.56
CA ALA A 30 5.70 -1.78 -5.77
C ALA A 30 6.23 -0.38 -6.12
N ALA A 31 7.13 -0.27 -7.10
CA ALA A 31 7.75 1.00 -7.43
C ALA A 31 6.76 1.98 -8.05
N PHE A 32 6.79 3.22 -7.56
CA PHE A 32 6.04 4.31 -8.15
C PHE A 32 6.75 4.87 -9.38
N SER A 33 6.03 5.60 -10.23
CA SER A 33 6.63 6.23 -11.42
C SER A 33 7.71 7.25 -11.05
N ASP A 34 7.62 7.85 -9.87
CA ASP A 34 8.57 8.80 -9.32
C ASP A 34 9.38 8.23 -8.15
N GLN A 35 9.61 6.93 -8.16
CA GLN A 35 10.36 6.22 -7.12
C GLN A 35 11.74 6.82 -6.85
N ASP A 36 12.41 7.31 -7.88
CA ASP A 36 13.73 7.94 -7.79
C ASP A 36 13.74 9.23 -6.96
N LYS A 37 12.58 9.84 -6.75
CA LYS A 37 12.44 11.07 -5.97
C LYS A 37 12.13 10.82 -4.50
N ILE A 38 11.92 9.56 -4.11
CA ILE A 38 11.60 9.19 -2.74
C ILE A 38 12.91 9.05 -1.95
N GLU A 39 13.07 9.81 -0.88
CA GLU A 39 14.27 9.77 -0.03
C GLU A 39 14.27 8.58 0.93
N ASN A 40 13.13 8.34 1.58
CA ASN A 40 12.98 7.29 2.59
C ASN A 40 12.30 6.05 2.00
N THR A 41 12.93 5.42 1.02
CA THR A 41 12.34 4.29 0.29
C THR A 41 11.97 3.11 1.18
N GLU A 42 12.81 2.78 2.17
CA GLU A 42 12.53 1.69 3.11
C GLU A 42 11.25 1.94 3.92
N ALA A 43 11.08 3.17 4.42
CA ALA A 43 9.89 3.53 5.17
C ALA A 43 8.63 3.49 4.30
N VAL A 44 8.73 3.98 3.08
CA VAL A 44 7.62 3.96 2.12
C VAL A 44 7.25 2.52 1.76
N ASP A 45 8.24 1.68 1.47
CA ASP A 45 8.02 0.27 1.14
C ASP A 45 7.36 -0.48 2.31
N ALA A 46 7.77 -0.19 3.53
CA ALA A 46 7.16 -0.77 4.73
C ALA A 46 5.68 -0.36 4.84
N CYS A 47 5.37 0.89 4.60
CA CYS A 47 3.98 1.39 4.64
C CYS A 47 3.13 0.80 3.52
N ILE A 48 3.70 0.56 2.34
CA ILE A 48 3.02 -0.14 1.25
C ILE A 48 2.70 -1.57 1.66
N ALA A 49 3.68 -2.27 2.24
CA ALA A 49 3.50 -3.65 2.70
C ALA A 49 2.41 -3.77 3.77
N LEU A 50 2.23 -2.74 4.58
CA LEU A 50 1.19 -2.66 5.60
C LEU A 50 -0.14 -2.12 5.07
N ASN A 51 -0.26 -1.86 3.77
CA ASN A 51 -1.42 -1.29 3.10
C ASN A 51 -1.83 0.11 3.61
N ILE A 52 -0.87 0.85 4.18
CA ILE A 52 -1.11 2.22 4.65
C ILE A 52 -0.99 3.23 3.51
N ILE A 53 -0.02 3.01 2.61
CA ILE A 53 0.23 3.85 1.45
C ILE A 53 -0.09 3.07 0.18
N GLY A 54 -0.85 3.68 -0.72
CA GLY A 54 -1.17 3.08 -2.02
C GLY A 54 -0.77 3.94 -3.21
N GLY A 55 -0.37 5.19 -2.97
CA GLY A 55 -0.06 6.12 -4.03
C GLY A 55 -1.32 6.69 -4.69
N TYR A 56 -1.12 7.38 -5.80
CA TYR A 56 -2.19 8.00 -6.59
C TYR A 56 -2.58 7.13 -7.78
N GLU A 57 -3.71 7.44 -8.39
CA GLU A 57 -4.25 6.67 -9.52
C GLU A 57 -3.31 6.64 -10.74
N ASP A 58 -2.49 7.68 -10.91
CA ASP A 58 -1.52 7.75 -12.00
C ASP A 58 -0.24 6.92 -11.75
N GLY A 59 -0.17 6.20 -10.64
CA GLY A 59 0.98 5.39 -10.28
C GLY A 59 2.11 6.15 -9.62
N SER A 60 1.89 7.40 -9.23
CA SER A 60 2.90 8.24 -8.57
C SER A 60 2.71 8.28 -7.06
N TYR A 61 3.75 8.70 -6.35
CA TYR A 61 3.74 8.91 -4.90
C TYR A 61 3.70 10.40 -4.54
N HIS A 62 4.34 11.24 -5.35
CA HIS A 62 4.46 12.69 -5.14
C HIS A 62 5.10 13.07 -3.80
N PRO A 63 6.37 12.70 -3.57
CA PRO A 63 7.04 13.00 -2.29
C PRO A 63 7.23 14.50 -2.06
N GLU A 64 7.18 15.31 -3.10
CA GLU A 64 7.32 16.76 -3.03
C GLU A 64 6.05 17.47 -2.55
N ARG A 65 4.92 16.79 -2.52
CA ARG A 65 3.64 17.40 -2.12
C ARG A 65 3.40 17.25 -0.63
N ASN A 66 2.78 18.27 -0.06
CA ASN A 66 2.20 18.15 1.28
C ASN A 66 0.98 17.23 1.21
N ILE A 67 0.85 16.36 2.19
CA ILE A 67 -0.31 15.48 2.28
C ILE A 67 -1.54 16.28 2.70
N LYS A 68 -2.68 15.94 2.12
CA LYS A 68 -3.96 16.55 2.49
C LYS A 68 -4.47 15.96 3.80
N ARG A 69 -5.28 16.74 4.53
CA ARG A 69 -5.97 16.29 5.75
C ARG A 69 -6.80 15.03 5.47
N SER A 70 -7.53 15.01 4.36
CA SER A 70 -8.32 13.86 3.94
C SER A 70 -7.49 12.60 3.74
N GLU A 71 -6.35 12.74 3.10
CA GLU A 71 -5.45 11.63 2.80
C GLU A 71 -4.81 11.05 4.05
N ILE A 72 -4.24 11.90 4.93
CA ILE A 72 -3.60 11.43 6.15
C ILE A 72 -4.60 10.80 7.11
N THR A 73 -5.83 11.31 7.16
CA THR A 73 -6.88 10.76 8.01
C THR A 73 -7.24 9.34 7.60
N LYS A 74 -7.38 9.09 6.31
CA LYS A 74 -7.60 7.74 5.80
C LYS A 74 -6.43 6.82 6.16
N MET A 75 -5.20 7.28 5.98
CA MET A 75 -4.01 6.49 6.30
C MET A 75 -4.00 6.08 7.77
N ILE A 76 -4.32 7.00 8.67
CA ILE A 76 -4.37 6.72 10.11
C ILE A 76 -5.47 5.69 10.42
N CYS A 77 -6.66 5.86 9.87
CA CYS A 77 -7.77 4.92 10.10
C CYS A 77 -7.45 3.52 9.59
N VAL A 78 -6.85 3.41 8.42
CA VAL A 78 -6.43 2.12 7.85
C VAL A 78 -5.33 1.49 8.71
N ALA A 79 -4.35 2.28 9.15
CA ALA A 79 -3.27 1.79 10.00
C ALA A 79 -3.80 1.26 11.34
N LEU A 80 -4.72 1.97 11.96
CA LEU A 80 -5.36 1.55 13.22
C LEU A 80 -6.22 0.31 13.04
N ASN A 81 -6.70 0.05 11.83
CA ASN A 81 -7.50 -1.14 11.51
C ASN A 81 -6.65 -2.28 10.92
N GLY A 82 -5.36 -2.29 11.19
CA GLY A 82 -4.46 -3.38 10.78
C GLY A 82 -4.19 -3.45 9.28
N GLY A 83 -4.25 -2.34 8.58
CA GLY A 83 -4.02 -2.28 7.14
C GLY A 83 -5.24 -2.64 6.30
N LYS A 84 -6.41 -2.77 6.94
CA LYS A 84 -7.67 -3.08 6.26
C LYS A 84 -8.58 -1.87 6.25
N GLU A 85 -9.41 -1.79 5.23
CA GLU A 85 -10.42 -0.74 5.15
C GLU A 85 -11.38 -0.85 6.33
N PRO A 86 -11.50 0.19 7.18
CA PRO A 86 -12.41 0.14 8.31
C PRO A 86 -13.86 0.32 7.87
N ASN A 87 -14.77 -0.30 8.60
CA ASN A 87 -16.21 -0.16 8.36
C ASN A 87 -16.73 1.05 9.14
N LEU A 88 -16.70 2.20 8.49
CA LEU A 88 -17.09 3.48 9.08
C LEU A 88 -18.37 4.01 8.43
N ALA A 89 -19.22 4.64 9.23
CA ALA A 89 -20.44 5.26 8.77
C ALA A 89 -20.28 6.79 8.75
N VAL A 90 -20.99 7.43 7.81
CA VAL A 90 -21.09 8.88 7.74
C VAL A 90 -22.21 9.33 8.70
N PRO A 91 -21.98 10.27 9.60
CA PRO A 91 -23.03 10.75 10.49
C PRO A 91 -24.10 11.53 9.74
N ALA A 92 -25.32 11.52 10.27
CA ALA A 92 -26.43 12.26 9.66
C ALA A 92 -26.13 13.76 9.64
N THR A 93 -25.55 14.29 10.72
CA THR A 93 -25.12 15.68 10.82
C THR A 93 -23.60 15.74 10.93
N PRO A 94 -22.92 16.38 9.95
CA PRO A 94 -21.46 16.43 9.99
C PRO A 94 -20.96 17.37 11.08
N THR A 95 -19.85 16.95 11.73
CA THR A 95 -19.14 17.79 12.69
C THR A 95 -18.40 18.91 11.98
N PHE A 96 -17.85 18.61 10.79
CA PHE A 96 -17.06 19.55 10.00
C PHE A 96 -17.85 20.01 8.77
N SER A 97 -17.97 21.31 8.61
CA SER A 97 -18.77 21.91 7.53
C SER A 97 -18.07 21.95 6.18
N ASP A 98 -16.74 21.76 6.16
CA ASP A 98 -15.90 21.93 4.98
C ASP A 98 -15.57 20.62 4.24
N VAL A 99 -16.17 19.51 4.61
CA VAL A 99 -15.87 18.19 4.02
C VAL A 99 -16.99 17.74 3.09
N ARG A 100 -18.22 17.67 3.59
CA ARG A 100 -19.38 17.25 2.80
C ARG A 100 -19.64 18.29 1.68
N GLY A 101 -19.75 17.81 0.45
CA GLY A 101 -19.91 18.66 -0.72
C GLY A 101 -18.63 19.22 -1.30
N SER A 102 -17.47 18.92 -0.69
CA SER A 102 -16.15 19.27 -1.22
C SER A 102 -15.56 18.15 -2.08
N ALA A 103 -14.41 18.41 -2.71
CA ALA A 103 -13.66 17.39 -3.43
C ALA A 103 -13.17 16.26 -2.51
N ASP A 104 -13.10 16.52 -1.21
CA ASP A 104 -12.65 15.55 -0.22
C ASP A 104 -13.82 14.83 0.49
N ALA A 105 -15.03 14.92 -0.03
CA ALA A 105 -16.20 14.26 0.54
C ALA A 105 -16.03 12.73 0.69
N TRP A 106 -15.22 12.13 -0.16
CA TRP A 106 -14.88 10.71 -0.08
C TRP A 106 -14.27 10.31 1.25
N ALA A 107 -13.61 11.25 1.92
CA ALA A 107 -12.91 11.01 3.19
C ALA A 107 -13.77 11.31 4.42
N GLU A 108 -15.01 11.74 4.24
CA GLU A 108 -15.88 12.16 5.35
C GLU A 108 -15.97 11.08 6.44
N LYS A 109 -16.17 9.84 6.04
CA LYS A 109 -16.28 8.72 7.00
C LYS A 109 -15.03 8.53 7.87
N TYR A 110 -13.86 8.88 7.36
CA TYR A 110 -12.61 8.81 8.12
C TYR A 110 -12.45 10.03 9.03
N ILE A 111 -12.80 11.19 8.52
CA ILE A 111 -12.63 12.47 9.24
C ILE A 111 -13.58 12.55 10.43
N GLU A 112 -14.77 11.99 10.29
CA GLU A 112 -15.80 12.01 11.33
C GLU A 112 -15.66 10.87 12.34
N SER A 113 -14.78 9.91 12.10
CA SER A 113 -14.55 8.78 13.02
C SER A 113 -13.63 9.17 14.17
#